data_ed3aca71b83f9278c80eaef11a40934e
#
_entry.id   ed3aca71b83f9278c80eaef11a40934e
#
_cell.length_a   1.000
_cell.length_b   1.000
_cell.length_c   1.000
_cell.angle_alpha   90.00
_cell.angle_beta   90.00
_cell.angle_gamma   90.00
#
_symmetry.space_group_name_H-M   'P 1'
#
loop_
_entity.id
_entity.type
_entity.pdbx_description
1 polymer ?
#
loop_
_entity_poly.entity_id
_entity_poly.type
_entity_poly.pdbx_seq_one_letter_code
_entity_poly.pdbx_strand_id
1 'polypeptide(L)'
;MHFILPYFIILIIILQFAIKRSSRNHKSRNQQFLERESRANQVRRKDISNLNYISIPDNLPLINSGNETFNQLLSNNSGMMRSYNTITGLKDKKILNLTGISNTELKLSYGAANLTELTEYDDNFTTLIKAIASLGHALIDLSL
;
A
#
# COMPACT_ATOMS: atom_id res chain seq x y z
N MET A 1 2.44 -0.34 -62.74
CA MET A 1 2.88 -0.09 -61.32
C MET A 1 2.33 1.20 -60.72
N HIS A 2 1.12 1.67 -61.03
CA HIS A 2 0.62 2.97 -60.50
C HIS A 2 -0.41 2.86 -59.34
N PHE A 3 -0.81 1.64 -58.97
CA PHE A 3 -1.87 1.45 -57.94
C PHE A 3 -1.38 1.41 -56.49
N ILE A 4 -0.08 1.28 -56.23
CA ILE A 4 0.47 1.13 -54.88
C ILE A 4 0.54 2.50 -54.18
N LEU A 5 0.80 3.59 -54.91
CA LEU A 5 0.99 4.91 -54.37
C LEU A 5 -0.26 5.47 -53.63
N PRO A 6 -1.49 5.37 -54.18
CA PRO A 6 -2.67 5.87 -53.45
C PRO A 6 -2.97 5.08 -52.18
N TYR A 7 -2.74 3.76 -52.18
CA TYR A 7 -2.91 2.94 -50.96
C TYR A 7 -1.92 3.34 -49.85
N PHE A 8 -0.69 3.67 -50.23
CA PHE A 8 0.33 4.12 -49.29
C PHE A 8 -0.03 5.48 -48.65
N ILE A 9 -0.56 6.39 -49.45
CA ILE A 9 -1.03 7.70 -48.97
C ILE A 9 -2.20 7.52 -47.97
N ILE A 10 -3.17 6.66 -48.29
CA ILE A 10 -4.31 6.37 -47.41
C ILE A 10 -3.81 5.75 -46.10
N LEU A 11 -2.85 4.83 -46.15
CA LEU A 11 -2.26 4.22 -44.98
C LEU A 11 -1.61 5.29 -44.07
N ILE A 12 -0.84 6.23 -44.63
CA ILE A 12 -0.21 7.30 -43.89
C ILE A 12 -1.26 8.19 -43.20
N ILE A 13 -2.35 8.53 -43.90
CA ILE A 13 -3.44 9.34 -43.35
C ILE A 13 -4.10 8.63 -42.16
N ILE A 14 -4.37 7.33 -42.27
CA ILE A 14 -4.95 6.51 -41.21
C ILE A 14 -4.01 6.48 -39.99
N LEU A 15 -2.71 6.23 -40.22
CA LEU A 15 -1.71 6.23 -39.14
C LEU A 15 -1.62 7.58 -38.43
N GLN A 16 -1.57 8.69 -39.17
CA GLN A 16 -1.55 10.03 -38.58
C GLN A 16 -2.80 10.32 -37.77
N PHE A 17 -3.96 9.89 -38.25
CA PHE A 17 -5.23 10.06 -37.54
C PHE A 17 -5.25 9.23 -36.24
N ALA A 18 -4.78 7.99 -36.29
CA ALA A 18 -4.69 7.10 -35.12
C ALA A 18 -3.73 7.67 -34.06
N ILE A 19 -2.55 8.16 -34.46
CA ILE A 19 -1.57 8.79 -33.56
C ILE A 19 -2.16 10.06 -32.93
N LYS A 20 -2.80 10.91 -33.72
CA LYS A 20 -3.40 12.16 -33.24
C LYS A 20 -4.57 11.92 -32.27
N ARG A 21 -5.36 10.86 -32.48
CA ARG A 21 -6.44 10.44 -31.60
C ARG A 21 -5.90 9.90 -30.28
N SER A 22 -4.88 9.04 -30.35
CA SER A 22 -4.20 8.49 -29.15
C SER A 22 -3.58 9.60 -28.29
N SER A 23 -2.87 10.55 -28.91
CA SER A 23 -2.24 11.68 -28.21
C SER A 23 -3.26 12.58 -27.49
N ARG A 24 -4.42 12.86 -28.13
CA ARG A 24 -5.49 13.63 -27.47
C ARG A 24 -6.05 12.92 -26.24
N ASN A 25 -6.26 11.62 -26.31
CA ASN A 25 -6.78 10.84 -25.18
C ASN A 25 -5.80 10.79 -24.00
N HIS A 26 -4.51 10.72 -24.27
CA HIS A 26 -3.47 10.80 -23.23
C HIS A 26 -3.41 12.17 -22.59
N LYS A 27 -3.47 13.23 -23.38
CA LYS A 27 -3.45 14.61 -22.87
C LYS A 27 -4.67 14.89 -22.00
N SER A 28 -5.85 14.45 -22.40
CA SER A 28 -7.09 14.59 -21.60
C SER A 28 -7.01 13.84 -20.26
N ARG A 29 -6.52 12.60 -20.25
CA ARG A 29 -6.34 11.82 -19.01
C ARG A 29 -5.34 12.47 -18.06
N ASN A 30 -4.23 12.97 -18.58
CA ASN A 30 -3.24 13.67 -17.76
C ASN A 30 -3.80 14.96 -17.17
N GLN A 31 -4.58 15.72 -17.92
CA GLN A 31 -5.24 16.94 -17.41
C GLN A 31 -6.23 16.60 -16.29
N GLN A 32 -7.08 15.58 -16.48
CA GLN A 32 -8.02 15.11 -15.44
C GLN A 32 -7.29 14.66 -14.17
N PHE A 33 -6.17 13.94 -14.32
CA PHE A 33 -5.35 13.54 -13.19
C PHE A 33 -4.77 14.75 -12.44
N LEU A 34 -4.18 15.71 -13.16
CA LEU A 34 -3.61 16.92 -12.56
C LEU A 34 -4.67 17.77 -11.86
N GLU A 35 -5.86 17.90 -12.43
CA GLU A 35 -6.98 18.61 -11.81
C GLU A 35 -7.46 17.92 -10.54
N ARG A 36 -7.54 16.56 -10.55
CA ARG A 36 -7.91 15.78 -9.38
C ARG A 36 -6.86 15.91 -8.28
N GLU A 37 -5.58 15.84 -8.62
CA GLU A 37 -4.47 15.99 -7.68
C GLU A 37 -4.42 17.43 -7.11
N SER A 38 -4.64 18.45 -7.93
CA SER A 38 -4.74 19.83 -7.48
C SER A 38 -5.87 20.02 -6.47
N ARG A 39 -7.04 19.47 -6.74
CA ARG A 39 -8.17 19.50 -5.79
C ARG A 39 -7.85 18.77 -4.51
N ALA A 40 -7.20 17.61 -4.60
CA ALA A 40 -6.81 16.81 -3.45
C ALA A 40 -5.85 17.57 -2.51
N ASN A 41 -4.91 18.31 -3.09
CA ASN A 41 -3.95 19.11 -2.33
C ASN A 41 -4.58 20.34 -1.62
N GLN A 42 -5.77 20.76 -2.02
CA GLN A 42 -6.50 21.88 -1.41
C GLN A 42 -7.43 21.45 -0.27
N VAL A 43 -7.63 20.13 -0.08
CA VAL A 43 -8.50 19.64 0.99
C VAL A 43 -7.86 19.90 2.35
N ARG A 44 -8.62 20.59 3.23
CA ARG A 44 -8.19 20.86 4.61
C ARG A 44 -8.03 19.57 5.41
N ARG A 45 -7.15 19.61 6.40
CA ARG A 45 -6.97 18.52 7.38
C ARG A 45 -8.31 18.20 8.04
N LYS A 46 -8.67 16.91 8.02
CA LYS A 46 -9.84 16.38 8.73
C LYS A 46 -9.39 15.57 9.93
N ASP A 47 -10.29 15.36 10.86
CA ASP A 47 -10.06 14.47 12.00
C ASP A 47 -9.98 13.02 11.52
N ILE A 48 -8.93 12.34 11.94
CA ILE A 48 -8.66 10.92 11.65
C ILE A 48 -8.65 10.05 12.90
N SER A 49 -9.10 10.60 14.06
CA SER A 49 -9.08 9.88 15.34
C SER A 49 -10.00 8.67 15.38
N ASN A 50 -11.10 8.70 14.61
CA ASN A 50 -12.15 7.68 14.61
C ASN A 50 -12.06 6.68 13.46
N LEU A 51 -10.87 6.47 12.88
CA LEU A 51 -10.67 5.45 11.86
C LEU A 51 -10.63 4.04 12.48
N ASN A 52 -10.87 3.02 11.67
CA ASN A 52 -10.81 1.62 12.10
C ASN A 52 -9.37 1.17 12.34
N TYR A 53 -8.76 1.68 13.40
CA TYR A 53 -7.41 1.27 13.78
C TYR A 53 -7.37 -0.18 14.23
N ILE A 54 -6.31 -0.87 13.82
CA ILE A 54 -6.03 -2.24 14.22
C ILE A 54 -5.26 -2.17 15.54
N SER A 55 -5.76 -2.86 16.57
CA SER A 55 -5.06 -3.05 17.84
C SER A 55 -4.51 -4.47 17.92
N ILE A 56 -3.31 -4.62 18.44
CA ILE A 56 -2.71 -5.91 18.72
C ILE A 56 -3.21 -6.35 20.11
N PRO A 57 -3.94 -7.49 20.22
CA PRO A 57 -4.49 -7.94 21.48
C PRO A 57 -3.38 -8.30 22.50
N ASP A 58 -3.61 -7.95 23.76
CA ASP A 58 -2.68 -8.28 24.87
C ASP A 58 -2.59 -9.76 25.19
N ASN A 59 -3.66 -10.49 24.87
CA ASN A 59 -3.81 -11.91 25.20
C ASN A 59 -3.36 -12.84 24.05
N LEU A 60 -2.61 -12.36 23.07
CA LEU A 60 -2.02 -13.25 22.07
C LEU A 60 -1.12 -14.26 22.79
N PRO A 61 -1.33 -15.57 22.56
CA PRO A 61 -0.56 -16.64 23.24
C PRO A 61 0.95 -16.50 23.08
N LEU A 62 1.37 -15.81 22.01
CA LEU A 62 2.76 -15.55 21.67
C LEU A 62 3.38 -14.40 22.48
N ILE A 63 2.58 -13.49 23.07
CA ILE A 63 3.08 -12.28 23.74
C ILE A 63 3.09 -12.44 25.26
N ASN A 64 2.20 -13.24 25.81
CA ASN A 64 2.04 -13.47 27.26
C ASN A 64 2.32 -14.91 27.69
N SER A 65 2.91 -15.74 26.81
CA SER A 65 3.22 -17.10 27.20
C SER A 65 4.37 -17.07 28.21
N GLY A 66 4.05 -17.17 29.49
CA GLY A 66 4.99 -17.63 30.51
C GLY A 66 5.47 -19.06 30.23
N ASN A 67 5.37 -19.49 28.98
CA ASN A 67 5.76 -20.80 28.51
C ASN A 67 7.27 -20.78 28.23
N GLU A 68 8.03 -21.37 29.13
CA GLU A 68 9.49 -21.51 29.02
C GLU A 68 9.91 -22.13 27.67
N THR A 69 9.12 -23.05 27.12
CA THR A 69 9.37 -23.67 25.83
C THR A 69 9.35 -22.65 24.69
N PHE A 70 8.37 -21.74 24.69
CA PHE A 70 8.28 -20.68 23.67
C PHE A 70 9.44 -19.69 23.80
N ASN A 71 9.82 -19.31 25.02
CA ASN A 71 10.95 -18.42 25.25
C ASN A 71 12.29 -19.04 24.80
N GLN A 72 12.46 -20.35 25.00
CA GLN A 72 13.62 -21.10 24.50
C GLN A 72 13.64 -21.15 22.96
N LEU A 73 12.49 -21.37 22.31
CA LEU A 73 12.36 -21.34 20.85
C LEU A 73 12.70 -19.97 20.28
N LEU A 74 12.22 -18.90 20.90
CA LEU A 74 12.56 -17.52 20.51
C LEU A 74 14.06 -17.24 20.63
N SER A 75 14.68 -17.65 21.74
CA SER A 75 16.12 -17.40 21.98
C SER A 75 17.00 -18.17 21.01
N ASN A 76 16.59 -19.35 20.59
CA ASN A 76 17.33 -20.20 19.67
C ASN A 76 17.12 -19.83 18.19
N ASN A 77 16.09 -19.04 17.86
CA ASN A 77 15.77 -18.63 16.50
C ASN A 77 15.75 -17.10 16.36
N SER A 78 16.81 -16.55 15.80
CA SER A 78 16.96 -15.09 15.62
C SER A 78 15.90 -14.48 14.69
N GLY A 79 15.33 -15.24 13.76
CA GLY A 79 14.26 -14.80 12.87
C GLY A 79 12.94 -14.65 13.63
N MET A 80 12.60 -15.65 14.47
CA MET A 80 11.42 -15.59 15.34
C MET A 80 11.53 -14.44 16.33
N MET A 81 12.69 -14.27 16.98
CA MET A 81 12.93 -13.17 17.91
C MET A 81 12.72 -11.81 17.26
N ARG A 82 13.24 -11.61 16.04
CA ARG A 82 13.03 -10.36 15.28
C ARG A 82 11.56 -10.11 15.00
N SER A 83 10.85 -11.11 14.49
CA SER A 83 9.42 -10.99 14.18
C SER A 83 8.60 -10.69 15.44
N TYR A 84 8.88 -11.38 16.54
CA TYR A 84 8.27 -11.15 17.84
C TYR A 84 8.51 -9.71 18.34
N ASN A 85 9.76 -9.24 18.33
CA ASN A 85 10.10 -7.87 18.75
C ASN A 85 9.45 -6.82 17.85
N THR A 86 9.30 -7.10 16.56
CA THR A 86 8.59 -6.23 15.63
C THR A 86 7.12 -6.12 15.98
N ILE A 87 6.45 -7.23 16.25
CA ILE A 87 5.03 -7.25 16.63
C ILE A 87 4.83 -6.51 17.95
N THR A 88 5.65 -6.79 18.95
CA THR A 88 5.54 -6.12 20.27
C THR A 88 5.85 -4.62 20.18
N GLY A 89 6.81 -4.22 19.36
CA GLY A 89 7.15 -2.81 19.13
C GLY A 89 6.08 -2.01 18.36
N LEU A 90 5.11 -2.68 17.74
CA LEU A 90 3.96 -2.07 17.08
C LEU A 90 2.73 -1.91 17.97
N LYS A 91 2.76 -2.46 19.19
CA LYS A 91 1.59 -2.53 20.09
C LYS A 91 1.01 -1.16 20.43
N ASP A 92 1.88 -0.17 20.66
CA ASP A 92 1.48 1.19 21.03
C ASP A 92 1.39 2.12 19.81
N LYS A 93 1.57 1.58 18.59
CA LYS A 93 1.50 2.37 17.38
C LYS A 93 0.11 2.30 16.75
N LYS A 94 -0.26 3.37 16.06
CA LYS A 94 -1.46 3.36 15.22
C LYS A 94 -1.19 2.51 13.98
N ILE A 95 -2.11 1.59 13.69
CA ILE A 95 -2.03 0.66 12.58
C ILE A 95 -3.32 0.78 11.79
N LEU A 96 -3.22 1.00 10.49
CA LEU A 96 -4.38 1.17 9.63
C LEU A 96 -4.12 0.51 8.28
N ASN A 97 -5.08 -0.30 7.81
CA ASN A 97 -5.01 -0.89 6.47
C ASN A 97 -5.59 0.07 5.44
N LEU A 98 -4.75 0.61 4.58
CA LEU A 98 -5.12 1.47 3.47
C LEU A 98 -4.87 0.83 2.11
N THR A 99 -4.71 -0.48 2.06
CA THR A 99 -4.43 -1.23 0.83
C THR A 99 -5.49 -0.94 -0.25
N GLY A 100 -5.04 -0.58 -1.44
CA GLY A 100 -5.91 -0.28 -2.58
C GLY A 100 -6.44 1.15 -2.63
N ILE A 101 -6.13 2.00 -1.65
CA ILE A 101 -6.50 3.41 -1.66
C ILE A 101 -5.32 4.24 -2.17
N SER A 102 -5.53 5.04 -3.20
CA SER A 102 -4.47 5.90 -3.74
C SER A 102 -4.20 7.12 -2.84
N ASN A 103 -2.98 7.66 -2.91
CA ASN A 103 -2.61 8.89 -2.19
C ASN A 103 -3.54 10.06 -2.52
N THR A 104 -3.99 10.19 -3.76
CA THR A 104 -4.97 11.21 -4.17
C THR A 104 -6.31 11.02 -3.46
N GLU A 105 -6.77 9.79 -3.30
CA GLU A 105 -7.99 9.48 -2.55
C GLU A 105 -7.86 9.75 -1.06
N LEU A 106 -6.72 9.39 -0.47
CA LEU A 106 -6.43 9.73 0.93
C LEU A 106 -6.44 11.24 1.17
N LYS A 107 -5.81 12.01 0.29
CA LYS A 107 -5.85 13.49 0.35
C LYS A 107 -7.27 14.04 0.22
N LEU A 108 -8.07 13.52 -0.72
CA LEU A 108 -9.46 13.93 -0.91
C LEU A 108 -10.35 13.58 0.30
N SER A 109 -10.12 12.43 0.89
CA SER A 109 -10.92 11.93 2.02
C SER A 109 -10.55 12.59 3.34
N TYR A 110 -9.27 12.74 3.60
CA TYR A 110 -8.75 13.10 4.94
C TYR A 110 -7.95 14.41 4.97
N GLY A 111 -7.64 14.98 3.80
CA GLY A 111 -6.82 16.18 3.65
C GLY A 111 -5.34 15.87 3.43
N ALA A 112 -4.68 16.71 2.62
CA ALA A 112 -3.28 16.52 2.25
C ALA A 112 -2.33 16.49 3.44
N ALA A 113 -2.63 17.26 4.50
CA ALA A 113 -1.82 17.33 5.72
C ALA A 113 -1.81 16.02 6.54
N ASN A 114 -2.78 15.13 6.35
CA ASN A 114 -2.83 13.83 7.02
C ASN A 114 -2.09 12.72 6.27
N LEU A 115 -1.67 12.97 5.03
CA LEU A 115 -1.10 11.92 4.18
C LEU A 115 0.10 11.23 4.82
N THR A 116 1.02 12.00 5.40
CA THR A 116 2.23 11.46 6.05
C THR A 116 1.87 10.53 7.21
N GLU A 117 0.96 10.96 8.09
CA GLU A 117 0.49 10.13 9.22
C GLU A 117 -0.21 8.85 8.74
N LEU A 118 -1.10 8.98 7.75
CA LEU A 118 -1.82 7.84 7.18
C LEU A 118 -0.87 6.84 6.51
N THR A 119 0.16 7.33 5.81
CA THR A 119 1.19 6.47 5.21
C THR A 119 1.97 5.71 6.28
N GLU A 120 2.35 6.38 7.38
CA GLU A 120 3.02 5.72 8.51
C GLU A 120 2.15 4.60 9.12
N TYR A 121 0.85 4.83 9.25
CA TYR A 121 -0.07 3.83 9.80
C TYR A 121 -0.25 2.62 8.87
N ASP A 122 -0.22 2.82 7.56
CA ASP A 122 -0.25 1.75 6.56
C ASP A 122 1.09 0.99 6.49
N ASP A 123 2.21 1.67 6.66
CA ASP A 123 3.53 1.05 6.79
C ASP A 123 3.62 0.18 8.05
N ASN A 124 3.03 0.63 9.17
CA ASN A 124 2.91 -0.17 10.39
C ASN A 124 2.05 -1.44 10.14
N PHE A 125 0.96 -1.33 9.39
CA PHE A 125 0.15 -2.48 8.98
C PHE A 125 0.94 -3.46 8.12
N THR A 126 1.63 -2.98 7.11
CA THR A 126 2.47 -3.80 6.22
C THR A 126 3.57 -4.51 7.01
N THR A 127 4.18 -3.82 7.96
CA THR A 127 5.22 -4.36 8.85
C THR A 127 4.66 -5.44 9.77
N LEU A 128 3.47 -5.21 10.34
CA LEU A 128 2.77 -6.18 11.19
C LEU A 128 2.48 -7.48 10.42
N ILE A 129 1.89 -7.36 9.24
CA ILE A 129 1.55 -8.54 8.41
C ILE A 129 2.79 -9.34 8.04
N LYS A 130 3.88 -8.68 7.64
CA LYS A 130 5.15 -9.35 7.34
C LYS A 130 5.73 -10.06 8.57
N ALA A 131 5.68 -9.45 9.74
CA ALA A 131 6.19 -10.03 10.97
C ALA A 131 5.36 -11.24 11.41
N ILE A 132 4.02 -11.17 11.33
CA ILE A 132 3.12 -12.28 11.65
C ILE A 132 3.35 -13.45 10.67
N ALA A 133 3.43 -13.18 9.37
CA ALA A 133 3.68 -14.22 8.37
C ALA A 133 5.03 -14.91 8.59
N SER A 134 6.09 -14.14 8.84
CA SER A 134 7.43 -14.67 9.12
C SER A 134 7.45 -15.51 10.40
N LEU A 135 6.78 -15.06 11.47
CA LEU A 135 6.66 -15.82 12.71
C LEU A 135 5.87 -17.11 12.50
N GLY A 136 4.76 -17.05 11.75
CA GLY A 136 3.94 -18.22 11.43
C GLY A 136 4.71 -19.27 10.63
N HIS A 137 5.46 -18.87 9.61
CA HIS A 137 6.32 -19.79 8.85
C HIS A 137 7.38 -20.47 9.75
N ALA A 138 8.05 -19.67 10.59
CA ALA A 138 9.07 -20.24 11.49
C ALA A 138 8.48 -21.23 12.53
N LEU A 139 7.24 -21.01 12.98
CA LEU A 139 6.54 -21.96 13.87
C LEU A 139 6.15 -23.24 13.16
N ILE A 140 5.71 -23.17 11.90
CA ILE A 140 5.39 -24.36 11.08
C ILE A 140 6.66 -25.18 10.85
N ASP A 141 7.78 -24.53 10.49
CA ASP A 141 9.05 -25.20 10.24
C ASP A 141 9.58 -25.94 11.49
N LEU A 142 9.24 -25.48 12.69
CA LEU A 142 9.63 -26.12 13.96
C LEU A 142 8.67 -27.24 14.38
N SER A 143 7.46 -27.29 13.79
CA SER A 143 6.47 -28.33 14.10
C SER A 143 6.62 -29.57 13.24
N LEU A 144 7.50 -29.57 12.24
CA LEU A 144 7.84 -30.69 11.36
C LEU A 144 9.05 -31.47 11.90
#